data_5bcc267b8e80455d3f52e36d90b65c37
#
_entry.id   5bcc267b8e80455d3f52e36d90b65c37
#
_cell.length_a   1.000
_cell.length_b   1.000
_cell.length_c   1.000
_cell.angle_alpha   90.00
_cell.angle_beta   90.00
_cell.angle_gamma   90.00
#
_symmetry.space_group_name_H-M   'P 1'
#
loop_
_entity.id
_entity.type
_entity.pdbx_description
1 polymer ?
#
loop_
_entity_poly.entity_id
_entity_poly.type
_entity_poly.pdbx_seq_one_letter_code
_entity_poly.pdbx_strand_id
1 'polypeptide(L)'
;MTTLSEEVEVEMPKGCIVVSYRESPNDEKLSNYAPKALEAMKNAGASFIARGMPVRTFEEGIMQRTVIAEFDSTEAAEAAFTSDAYKAAFALLGDVERDVRVIEGLE
;
A
#
# COMPACT_ATOMS: atom_id res chain seq x y z
N MET A 1 -38.26 14.72 -2.66
CA MET A 1 -37.54 14.61 -2.83
C MET A 1 -36.78 14.26 -2.63
N THR A 2 -36.45 14.21 -2.69
CA THR A 2 -35.61 14.00 -2.66
C THR A 2 -34.81 13.82 -2.56
N THR A 3 -34.42 13.81 -2.43
CA THR A 3 -33.65 13.68 -2.42
C THR A 3 -32.84 13.42 -2.79
N LEU A 4 -32.72 13.41 -3.11
CA LEU A 4 -31.87 13.26 -3.70
C LEU A 4 -30.66 13.35 -3.47
N SER A 5 -30.40 13.99 -2.92
CA SER A 5 -29.13 14.25 -2.62
C SER A 5 -28.47 13.09 -2.23
N GLU A 6 -29.10 12.43 -1.58
CA GLU A 6 -28.48 11.31 -1.16
C GLU A 6 -28.11 10.58 -2.26
N GLU A 7 -28.84 10.58 -3.16
CA GLU A 7 -28.47 9.79 -4.18
C GLU A 7 -27.37 10.35 -4.84
N VAL A 8 -27.13 11.52 -4.66
CA VAL A 8 -26.03 12.02 -5.26
C VAL A 8 -24.85 11.84 -4.51
N GLU A 9 -24.86 11.24 -3.38
CA GLU A 9 -23.72 10.96 -2.75
C GLU A 9 -22.98 10.01 -3.51
N VAL A 10 -21.95 10.39 -4.16
CA VAL A 10 -21.10 9.53 -4.91
C VAL A 10 -20.07 9.04 -3.99
N GLU A 11 -20.09 7.76 -3.73
CA GLU A 11 -19.05 7.22 -2.94
C GLU A 11 -17.86 7.05 -3.78
N MET A 12 -16.78 7.66 -3.40
CA MET A 12 -15.52 7.49 -4.08
C MET A 12 -15.03 6.09 -3.83
N PRO A 13 -14.55 5.40 -4.87
CA PRO A 13 -13.96 4.08 -4.65
C PRO A 13 -12.75 4.17 -3.75
N LYS A 14 -12.52 3.13 -2.99
CA LYS A 14 -11.31 3.03 -2.20
C LYS A 14 -10.11 2.94 -3.12
N GLY A 15 -8.94 3.24 -2.57
CA GLY A 15 -7.71 3.06 -3.30
C GLY A 15 -6.83 2.06 -2.59
N CYS A 16 -6.16 1.20 -3.34
CA CYS A 16 -5.27 0.21 -2.75
C CYS A 16 -3.87 0.39 -3.27
N ILE A 17 -2.89 0.26 -2.38
CA ILE A 17 -1.50 0.15 -2.78
C ILE A 17 -1.13 -1.33 -2.67
N VAL A 18 -0.58 -1.87 -3.74
CA VAL A 18 -0.11 -3.25 -3.76
C VAL A 18 1.39 -3.19 -3.99
N VAL A 19 2.15 -3.64 -2.99
CA VAL A 19 3.60 -3.66 -3.08
C VAL A 19 4.04 -5.11 -3.17
N SER A 20 4.67 -5.47 -4.28
CA SER A 20 5.15 -6.83 -4.48
C SER A 20 6.66 -6.76 -4.65
N TYR A 21 7.38 -7.37 -3.74
CA TYR A 21 8.84 -7.40 -3.86
C TYR A 21 9.23 -8.37 -4.97
N ARG A 22 10.22 -8.00 -5.74
CA ARG A 22 10.70 -8.85 -6.81
C ARG A 22 11.99 -9.57 -6.44
N GLU A 23 12.55 -9.23 -5.30
CA GLU A 23 13.74 -9.87 -4.77
C GLU A 23 13.73 -9.73 -3.27
N SER A 24 14.57 -10.47 -2.58
CA SER A 24 14.62 -10.43 -1.13
C SER A 24 15.30 -9.15 -0.69
N PRO A 25 14.69 -8.37 0.19
CA PRO A 25 15.37 -7.21 0.74
C PRO A 25 16.42 -7.65 1.77
N ASN A 26 17.32 -6.76 2.11
CA ASN A 26 18.25 -7.00 3.18
C ASN A 26 17.47 -7.08 4.49
N ASP A 27 17.67 -8.13 5.27
CA ASP A 27 16.87 -8.38 6.47
C ASP A 27 16.99 -7.26 7.50
N GLU A 28 18.17 -6.75 7.71
CA GLU A 28 18.36 -5.72 8.70
C GLU A 28 17.71 -4.42 8.25
N LYS A 29 17.85 -4.08 6.98
CA LYS A 29 17.24 -2.88 6.44
C LYS A 29 15.73 -2.99 6.47
N LEU A 30 15.20 -4.15 6.16
CA LEU A 30 13.75 -4.36 6.22
C LEU A 30 13.25 -4.19 7.65
N SER A 31 13.99 -4.70 8.63
CA SER A 31 13.61 -4.56 10.04
C SER A 31 13.55 -3.11 10.47
N ASN A 32 14.43 -2.28 9.92
CA ASN A 32 14.44 -0.86 10.25
C ASN A 32 13.35 -0.10 9.51
N TYR A 33 13.08 -0.51 8.29
CA TYR A 33 12.12 0.14 7.42
C TYR A 33 10.67 -0.16 7.80
N ALA A 34 10.37 -1.43 8.04
CA ALA A 34 8.98 -1.89 8.14
C ALA A 34 8.17 -1.17 9.22
N PRO A 35 8.66 -1.00 10.45
CA PRO A 35 7.84 -0.30 11.43
C PRO A 35 7.62 1.17 11.10
N LYS A 36 8.61 1.81 10.48
CA LYS A 36 8.46 3.21 10.11
C LYS A 36 7.50 3.39 8.94
N ALA A 37 7.56 2.48 7.97
CA ALA A 37 6.64 2.52 6.85
C ALA A 37 5.22 2.25 7.32
N LEU A 38 5.05 1.31 8.24
CA LEU A 38 3.75 0.98 8.78
C LEU A 38 3.15 2.20 9.47
N GLU A 39 3.96 2.89 10.27
CA GLU A 39 3.49 4.05 10.99
C GLU A 39 3.13 5.19 10.02
N ALA A 40 3.98 5.44 9.04
CA ALA A 40 3.73 6.51 8.07
C ALA A 40 2.45 6.24 7.29
N MET A 41 2.23 5.01 6.87
CA MET A 41 1.04 4.66 6.11
C MET A 41 -0.21 4.73 6.98
N LYS A 42 -0.16 4.23 8.19
CA LYS A 42 -1.31 4.28 9.09
C LYS A 42 -1.68 5.72 9.40
N ASN A 43 -0.70 6.56 9.64
CA ASN A 43 -0.96 7.96 9.91
C ASN A 43 -1.58 8.67 8.71
N ALA A 44 -1.35 8.15 7.53
CA ALA A 44 -1.92 8.70 6.31
C ALA A 44 -3.26 8.07 5.94
N GLY A 45 -3.79 7.19 6.80
CA GLY A 45 -5.12 6.64 6.61
C GLY A 45 -5.18 5.22 6.09
N ALA A 46 -4.06 4.51 6.09
CA ALA A 46 -4.04 3.15 5.54
C ALA A 46 -4.67 2.14 6.49
N SER A 47 -5.39 1.20 5.91
CA SER A 47 -5.80 -0.02 6.59
C SER A 47 -5.08 -1.15 5.87
N PHE A 48 -4.25 -1.88 6.59
CA PHE A 48 -3.51 -2.97 5.95
C PHE A 48 -4.40 -4.19 5.82
N ILE A 49 -4.52 -4.68 4.58
CA ILE A 49 -5.35 -5.84 4.26
C ILE A 49 -4.54 -7.12 4.38
N ALA A 50 -3.30 -7.10 3.88
CA ALA A 50 -2.44 -8.27 3.91
C ALA A 50 -1.00 -7.82 3.88
N ARG A 51 -0.12 -8.57 4.54
CA ARG A 51 1.29 -8.23 4.60
C ARG A 51 2.07 -9.47 4.98
N GLY A 52 3.00 -9.87 4.16
CA GLY A 52 3.83 -11.01 4.45
C GLY A 52 4.23 -11.75 3.20
N MET A 53 4.73 -12.96 3.40
CA MET A 53 5.12 -13.82 2.30
C MET A 53 3.89 -14.54 1.76
N PRO A 54 3.79 -14.70 0.45
CA PRO A 54 2.69 -15.48 -0.11
C PRO A 54 2.77 -16.92 0.38
N VAL A 55 1.61 -17.55 0.58
CA VAL A 55 1.60 -18.97 0.91
C VAL A 55 1.76 -19.81 -0.34
N ARG A 56 1.49 -19.23 -1.50
CA ARG A 56 1.59 -19.93 -2.77
C ARG A 56 1.55 -18.91 -3.89
N THR A 57 2.22 -19.20 -4.98
CA THR A 57 2.12 -18.38 -6.19
C THR A 57 1.71 -19.25 -7.35
N PHE A 58 1.13 -18.64 -8.37
CA PHE A 58 0.75 -19.30 -9.60
C PHE A 58 1.35 -18.54 -10.76
N GLU A 59 1.58 -19.23 -11.85
CA GLU A 59 2.07 -18.61 -13.08
C GLU A 59 3.33 -17.76 -12.84
N GLU A 60 3.27 -16.47 -13.14
CA GLU A 60 4.44 -15.61 -13.02
C GLU A 60 4.59 -15.01 -11.63
N GLY A 61 3.78 -15.42 -10.68
CA GLY A 61 3.87 -14.87 -9.32
C GLY A 61 5.23 -15.16 -8.70
N ILE A 62 5.78 -14.18 -8.01
CA ILE A 62 7.07 -14.32 -7.36
C ILE A 62 6.87 -14.54 -5.88
N MET A 63 7.55 -15.55 -5.33
CA MET A 63 7.43 -15.89 -3.91
C MET A 63 8.27 -14.91 -3.10
N GLN A 64 7.79 -13.67 -3.00
CA GLN A 64 8.45 -12.63 -2.24
C GLN A 64 7.40 -11.80 -1.51
N ARG A 65 7.86 -11.03 -0.54
CA ARG A 65 7.01 -10.24 0.34
C ARG A 65 6.00 -9.41 -0.44
N THR A 66 4.77 -9.40 0.02
CA THR A 66 3.69 -8.64 -0.61
C THR A 66 2.93 -7.89 0.48
N VAL A 67 2.55 -6.65 0.18
CA VAL A 67 1.81 -5.81 1.13
C VAL A 67 0.65 -5.19 0.38
N ILE A 68 -0.54 -5.25 0.97
CA ILE A 68 -1.71 -4.62 0.41
C ILE A 68 -2.31 -3.70 1.48
N ALA A 69 -2.46 -2.43 1.14
CA ALA A 69 -3.03 -1.45 2.05
C ALA A 69 -4.15 -0.70 1.34
N GLU A 70 -5.20 -0.40 2.08
CA GLU A 70 -6.37 0.27 1.54
C GLU A 70 -6.47 1.67 2.11
N PHE A 71 -6.87 2.62 1.27
CA PHE A 71 -7.08 4.02 1.64
C PHE A 71 -8.47 4.44 1.17
N ASP A 72 -8.94 5.59 1.64
CA ASP A 72 -10.27 6.07 1.28
C ASP A 72 -10.40 6.38 -0.20
N SER A 73 -9.30 6.65 -0.88
CA SER A 73 -9.32 6.96 -2.30
C SER A 73 -7.95 6.68 -2.91
N THR A 74 -7.88 6.67 -4.23
CA THR A 74 -6.60 6.51 -4.90
C THR A 74 -5.72 7.73 -4.67
N GLU A 75 -6.31 8.92 -4.57
CA GLU A 75 -5.54 10.12 -4.28
C GLU A 75 -4.89 10.03 -2.91
N ALA A 76 -5.63 9.51 -1.93
CA ALA A 76 -5.07 9.35 -0.59
C ALA A 76 -3.93 8.34 -0.60
N ALA A 77 -4.07 7.27 -1.37
CA ALA A 77 -3.04 6.25 -1.48
C ALA A 77 -1.77 6.84 -2.11
N GLU A 78 -1.94 7.60 -3.18
CA GLU A 78 -0.78 8.21 -3.84
C GLU A 78 -0.10 9.22 -2.92
N ALA A 79 -0.89 10.02 -2.21
CA ALA A 79 -0.35 11.02 -1.31
C ALA A 79 0.46 10.36 -0.19
N ALA A 80 -0.02 9.24 0.32
CA ALA A 80 0.68 8.52 1.37
C ALA A 80 2.02 8.00 0.89
N PHE A 81 2.04 7.42 -0.30
CA PHE A 81 3.25 6.79 -0.83
C PHE A 81 4.29 7.83 -1.23
N THR A 82 3.87 9.06 -1.52
CA THR A 82 4.80 10.13 -1.89
C THR A 82 5.02 11.13 -0.76
N SER A 83 4.52 10.83 0.44
CA SER A 83 4.67 11.73 1.58
C SER A 83 6.11 11.77 2.07
N ASP A 84 6.47 12.86 2.75
CA ASP A 84 7.80 12.97 3.33
C ASP A 84 8.05 11.90 4.37
N ALA A 85 7.02 11.55 5.15
CA ALA A 85 7.16 10.52 6.18
C ALA A 85 7.48 9.17 5.55
N TYR A 86 6.80 8.81 4.45
CA TYR A 86 7.09 7.55 3.79
C TYR A 86 8.46 7.59 3.12
N LYS A 87 8.82 8.72 2.52
CA LYS A 87 10.14 8.82 1.86
C LYS A 87 11.26 8.64 2.87
N ALA A 88 11.08 9.19 4.09
CA ALA A 88 12.08 9.02 5.13
C ALA A 88 12.21 7.56 5.53
N ALA A 89 11.08 6.85 5.62
CA ALA A 89 11.11 5.43 5.93
C ALA A 89 11.76 4.66 4.78
N PHE A 90 11.38 4.98 3.55
CA PHE A 90 11.89 4.26 2.39
C PHE A 90 13.40 4.34 2.26
N ALA A 91 13.98 5.45 2.70
CA ALA A 91 15.43 5.60 2.66
C ALA A 91 16.14 4.52 3.48
N LEU A 92 15.46 3.94 4.47
CA LEU A 92 16.05 2.89 5.28
C LEU A 92 16.08 1.54 4.59
N LEU A 93 15.23 1.36 3.59
CA LEU A 93 15.13 0.06 2.91
C LEU A 93 16.29 -0.18 1.96
N GLY A 94 16.81 0.87 1.37
CA GLY A 94 17.89 0.75 0.41
C GLY A 94 17.38 0.29 -0.94
N ASP A 95 18.28 -0.18 -1.78
CA ASP A 95 17.93 -0.58 -3.13
C ASP A 95 17.35 -1.98 -3.12
N VAL A 96 16.12 -2.11 -3.58
CA VAL A 96 15.48 -3.40 -3.75
C VAL A 96 14.42 -3.22 -4.81
N GLU A 97 14.31 -4.21 -5.68
CA GLU A 97 13.31 -4.14 -6.74
C GLU A 97 11.95 -4.51 -6.21
N ARG A 98 10.99 -3.67 -6.48
CA ARG A 98 9.60 -3.90 -6.10
C ARG A 98 8.69 -3.45 -7.22
N ASP A 99 7.53 -4.08 -7.30
CA ASP A 99 6.45 -3.66 -8.18
C ASP A 99 5.44 -3.00 -7.27
N VAL A 100 5.17 -1.72 -7.46
CA VAL A 100 4.24 -0.97 -6.62
C VAL A 100 3.13 -0.42 -7.49
N ARG A 101 1.90 -0.71 -7.13
CA ARG A 101 0.74 -0.29 -7.90
C ARG A 101 -0.29 0.34 -7.01
N VAL A 102 -0.94 1.38 -7.56
CA VAL A 102 -2.11 1.97 -6.93
C VAL A 102 -3.28 1.62 -7.84
N ILE A 103 -4.31 1.03 -7.27
CA ILE A 103 -5.45 0.56 -8.05
C ILE A 103 -6.73 0.89 -7.31
N GLU A 104 -7.80 1.17 -8.06
CA GLU A 104 -9.09 1.42 -7.45
C GLU A 104 -9.62 0.15 -6.84
N GLY A 105 -10.14 0.27 -5.63
CA GLY A 105 -10.80 -0.86 -4.99
C GLY A 105 -12.22 -1.00 -5.45
N LEU A 106 -12.80 -2.14 -5.16
CA LEU A 106 -14.21 -2.36 -5.42
C LEU A 106 -15.01 -1.70 -4.33
N GLU A 107 -16.24 -1.32 -4.65
CA GLU A 107 -17.11 -0.72 -3.67
C GLU A 107 -17.88 -1.66 -2.88
#